data_40595cb4fbb88719a79bd43be73a08d7
#
_entry.id   40595cb4fbb88719a79bd43be73a08d7
#
_cell.length_a   1.000
_cell.length_b   1.000
_cell.length_c   1.000
_cell.angle_alpha   90.00
_cell.angle_beta   90.00
_cell.angle_gamma   90.00
#
_symmetry.space_group_name_H-M   'P 1'
#
loop_
_entity.id
_entity.type
_entity.pdbx_description
1 polymer ?
#
loop_
_entity_poly.entity_id
_entity_poly.type
_entity_poly.pdbx_seq_one_letter_code
_entity_poly.pdbx_strand_id
1 'polypeptide(L)'
;MASETRHAWPPLQIAVLGAGNIGSTFAFQLAHTGGHDVTVIARPGSIRLQQLERDGAIVDVKSKRASVRIASTLDEQTPYDLVIVTLLSHQTGALIPALQRCAARCIQFMFNTFHPERLQKAIGVERCAFGMPFVQAVLTVDGRLKATIGAAGQKTIMSQQRWVDVFNAAGLPAALEHDMPLWLRCHAPLCVAFESVSVAGERRRGGASWGEALVLARGIHASFQLIKALGYNVYPGQKKLIAGCPTMIVAAMLWFMSRIRSFREVLATGKVECCALVDVMVTATPHANPAVIVSDIQAMKPS
;
A
#
# COMPACT_ATOMS: atom_id res chain seq x y z
N MET A 1 5.03 37.02 -15.35
CA MET A 1 4.07 36.25 -16.13
C MET A 1 4.09 34.83 -15.56
N ALA A 2 3.10 34.49 -14.74
CA ALA A 2 2.96 33.13 -14.21
C ALA A 2 2.51 32.24 -15.37
N SER A 3 3.28 31.20 -15.68
CA SER A 3 2.92 30.15 -16.61
C SER A 3 1.69 29.41 -16.02
N GLU A 4 0.52 29.69 -16.61
CA GLU A 4 -0.66 28.81 -16.39
C GLU A 4 -0.31 27.42 -16.93
N THR A 5 0.11 26.54 -16.06
CA THR A 5 0.17 25.12 -16.35
C THR A 5 -1.27 24.66 -16.63
N ARG A 6 -1.63 24.55 -17.91
CA ARG A 6 -2.88 23.91 -18.33
C ARG A 6 -2.87 22.48 -17.77
N HIS A 7 -3.67 22.24 -16.74
CA HIS A 7 -3.91 20.89 -16.26
C HIS A 7 -4.50 20.07 -17.40
N ALA A 8 -3.94 18.90 -17.68
CA ALA A 8 -4.39 18.01 -18.75
C ALA A 8 -5.82 17.46 -18.50
N TRP A 9 -6.33 17.62 -17.29
CA TRP A 9 -7.64 17.16 -16.83
C TRP A 9 -8.43 18.30 -16.20
N PRO A 10 -9.78 18.33 -16.37
CA PRO A 10 -10.61 19.20 -15.55
C PRO A 10 -10.49 18.79 -14.08
N PRO A 11 -10.76 19.70 -13.12
CA PRO A 11 -10.75 19.38 -11.70
C PRO A 11 -11.66 18.17 -11.41
N LEU A 12 -11.09 17.13 -10.81
CA LEU A 12 -11.80 15.92 -10.41
C LEU A 12 -12.20 16.03 -8.94
N GLN A 13 -13.35 15.44 -8.59
CA GLN A 13 -13.78 15.25 -7.21
C GLN A 13 -13.12 13.98 -6.63
N ILE A 14 -12.16 14.13 -5.73
CA ILE A 14 -11.38 13.00 -5.19
C ILE A 14 -11.55 12.94 -3.68
N ALA A 15 -11.91 11.77 -3.14
CA ALA A 15 -11.87 11.50 -1.71
C ALA A 15 -10.66 10.62 -1.35
N VAL A 16 -9.98 10.95 -0.25
CA VAL A 16 -8.87 10.14 0.28
C VAL A 16 -9.24 9.65 1.67
N LEU A 17 -9.50 8.34 1.79
CA LEU A 17 -9.77 7.68 3.06
C LEU A 17 -8.47 7.19 3.69
N GLY A 18 -8.15 7.77 4.85
CA GLY A 18 -6.89 7.52 5.55
C GLY A 18 -5.91 8.68 5.39
N ALA A 19 -5.89 9.59 6.37
CA ALA A 19 -5.02 10.76 6.40
C ALA A 19 -3.62 10.47 7.00
N GLY A 20 -3.13 9.22 6.87
CA GLY A 20 -1.78 8.82 7.26
C GLY A 20 -0.70 9.35 6.30
N ASN A 21 0.51 8.81 6.40
CA ASN A 21 1.66 9.22 5.59
C ASN A 21 1.37 9.19 4.09
N ILE A 22 0.86 8.05 3.59
CA ILE A 22 0.59 7.84 2.16
C ILE A 22 -0.60 8.68 1.70
N GLY A 23 -1.73 8.62 2.42
CA GLY A 23 -2.93 9.37 2.03
C GLY A 23 -2.73 10.88 2.06
N SER A 24 -1.99 11.40 3.06
CA SER A 24 -1.62 12.83 3.08
C SER A 24 -0.73 13.21 1.91
N THR A 25 0.18 12.32 1.46
CA THR A 25 1.03 12.57 0.29
C THR A 25 0.21 12.64 -0.99
N PHE A 26 -0.69 11.67 -1.19
CA PHE A 26 -1.56 11.66 -2.38
C PHE A 26 -2.50 12.86 -2.38
N ALA A 27 -3.17 13.15 -1.27
CA ALA A 27 -4.06 14.29 -1.17
C ALA A 27 -3.33 15.62 -1.40
N PHE A 28 -2.12 15.78 -0.83
CA PHE A 28 -1.29 16.96 -1.05
C PHE A 28 -0.98 17.16 -2.54
N GLN A 29 -0.47 16.14 -3.21
CA GLN A 29 -0.06 16.24 -4.60
C GLN A 29 -1.25 16.43 -5.55
N LEU A 30 -2.33 15.67 -5.34
CA LEU A 30 -3.54 15.78 -6.16
C LEU A 30 -4.20 17.16 -6.05
N ALA A 31 -4.22 17.76 -4.83
CA ALA A 31 -4.75 19.10 -4.64
C ALA A 31 -3.78 20.20 -5.09
N HIS A 32 -2.51 20.16 -4.61
CA HIS A 32 -1.56 21.25 -4.80
C HIS A 32 -0.99 21.31 -6.22
N THR A 33 -0.59 20.14 -6.76
CA THR A 33 0.05 20.03 -8.08
C THR A 33 -0.97 19.68 -9.17
N GLY A 34 -1.90 18.76 -8.86
CA GLY A 34 -2.92 18.30 -9.78
C GLY A 34 -4.09 19.27 -9.96
N GLY A 35 -4.31 20.20 -9.02
CA GLY A 35 -5.43 21.15 -9.08
C GLY A 35 -6.81 20.51 -8.94
N HIS A 36 -6.90 19.33 -8.30
CA HIS A 36 -8.16 18.62 -8.08
C HIS A 36 -8.85 19.02 -6.77
N ASP A 37 -10.18 18.85 -6.71
CA ASP A 37 -10.99 19.05 -5.52
C ASP A 37 -10.86 17.83 -4.60
N VAL A 38 -10.00 17.92 -3.59
CA VAL A 38 -9.69 16.79 -2.72
C VAL A 38 -10.36 16.90 -1.37
N THR A 39 -11.09 15.86 -0.98
CA THR A 39 -11.63 15.67 0.39
C THR A 39 -10.80 14.65 1.12
N VAL A 40 -10.22 15.01 2.26
CA VAL A 40 -9.46 14.10 3.12
C VAL A 40 -10.34 13.64 4.27
N ILE A 41 -10.46 12.31 4.42
CA ILE A 41 -11.28 11.70 5.46
C ILE A 41 -10.35 11.10 6.51
N ALA A 42 -10.40 11.67 7.71
CA ALA A 42 -9.64 11.23 8.87
C ALA A 42 -10.59 10.70 9.96
N ARG A 43 -10.16 9.68 10.69
CA ARG A 43 -10.97 9.05 11.74
C ARG A 43 -11.44 10.08 12.78
N PRO A 44 -12.74 10.06 13.18
CA PRO A 44 -13.26 10.90 14.24
C PRO A 44 -12.42 10.83 15.52
N GLY A 45 -12.14 11.97 16.12
CA GLY A 45 -11.37 12.08 17.36
C GLY A 45 -9.85 11.79 17.22
N SER A 46 -9.35 11.54 16.03
CA SER A 46 -7.91 11.33 15.82
C SER A 46 -7.13 12.65 15.92
N ILE A 47 -5.88 12.56 16.41
CA ILE A 47 -4.94 13.69 16.42
C ILE A 47 -4.79 14.26 15.00
N ARG A 48 -4.80 13.40 13.98
CA ARG A 48 -4.67 13.84 12.60
C ARG A 48 -5.84 14.67 12.11
N LEU A 49 -7.07 14.33 12.49
CA LEU A 49 -8.24 15.14 12.17
C LEU A 49 -8.10 16.54 12.78
N GLN A 50 -7.76 16.64 14.07
CA GLN A 50 -7.56 17.90 14.78
C GLN A 50 -6.47 18.77 14.12
N GLN A 51 -5.36 18.16 13.70
CA GLN A 51 -4.29 18.86 12.97
C GLN A 51 -4.77 19.43 11.65
N LEU A 52 -5.53 18.64 10.87
CA LEU A 52 -6.07 19.07 9.59
C LEU A 52 -7.10 20.20 9.78
N GLU A 53 -8.00 20.08 10.75
CA GLU A 53 -9.01 21.12 11.09
C GLU A 53 -8.35 22.42 11.54
N ARG A 54 -7.32 22.34 12.40
CA ARG A 54 -6.54 23.51 12.83
C ARG A 54 -5.91 24.25 11.66
N ASP A 55 -5.32 23.49 10.72
CA ASP A 55 -4.55 24.06 9.62
C ASP A 55 -5.42 24.40 8.39
N GLY A 56 -6.62 23.83 8.26
CA GLY A 56 -7.49 23.97 7.09
C GLY A 56 -6.85 23.43 5.78
N ALA A 57 -5.76 22.69 5.87
CA ALA A 57 -4.95 22.24 4.75
C ALA A 57 -4.01 21.10 5.16
N ILE A 58 -3.42 20.40 4.18
CA ILE A 58 -2.21 19.64 4.42
C ILE A 58 -1.01 20.58 4.22
N VAL A 59 -0.13 20.64 5.22
CA VAL A 59 1.07 21.49 5.20
C VAL A 59 2.32 20.61 5.17
N ASP A 60 3.24 20.88 4.26
CA ASP A 60 4.53 20.18 4.21
C ASP A 60 5.58 20.83 5.14
N VAL A 61 6.72 20.15 5.33
CA VAL A 61 7.85 20.67 6.14
C VAL A 61 8.49 21.93 5.56
N LYS A 62 8.20 22.30 4.31
CA LYS A 62 8.64 23.54 3.66
C LYS A 62 7.57 24.63 3.72
N SER A 63 6.52 24.44 4.53
CA SER A 63 5.38 25.34 4.68
C SER A 63 4.53 25.53 3.41
N LYS A 64 4.65 24.65 2.41
CA LYS A 64 3.70 24.62 1.30
C LYS A 64 2.38 24.06 1.78
N ARG A 65 1.28 24.60 1.27
CA ARG A 65 -0.08 24.27 1.69
C ARG A 65 -0.86 23.68 0.51
N ALA A 66 -1.54 22.59 0.75
CA ALA A 66 -2.55 22.03 -0.15
C ALA A 66 -3.92 22.23 0.49
N SER A 67 -4.74 23.10 -0.09
CA SER A 67 -6.13 23.28 0.36
C SER A 67 -6.92 22.04 0.04
N VAL A 68 -7.56 21.46 1.06
CA VAL A 68 -8.38 20.25 0.97
C VAL A 68 -9.64 20.42 1.80
N ARG A 69 -10.72 19.76 1.40
CA ARG A 69 -11.88 19.61 2.31
C ARG A 69 -11.53 18.56 3.34
N ILE A 70 -11.98 18.79 4.59
CA ILE A 70 -11.69 17.89 5.70
C ILE A 70 -13.02 17.31 6.19
N ALA A 71 -13.06 16.00 6.34
CA ALA A 71 -14.24 15.29 6.81
C ALA A 71 -13.84 14.16 7.78
N SER A 72 -14.75 13.79 8.66
CA SER A 72 -14.59 12.65 9.56
C SER A 72 -15.24 11.36 9.03
N THR A 73 -16.13 11.48 8.03
CA THR A 73 -16.85 10.37 7.39
C THR A 73 -16.91 10.59 5.87
N LEU A 74 -17.03 9.50 5.13
CA LEU A 74 -17.27 9.56 3.68
C LEU A 74 -18.71 10.04 3.44
N ASP A 75 -18.87 11.10 2.63
CA ASP A 75 -20.19 11.47 2.13
C ASP A 75 -20.59 10.50 1.00
N GLU A 76 -21.57 9.66 1.29
CA GLU A 76 -22.03 8.62 0.37
C GLU A 76 -22.79 9.18 -0.83
N GLN A 77 -23.30 10.41 -0.77
CA GLN A 77 -24.08 11.06 -1.82
C GLN A 77 -23.22 11.85 -2.80
N THR A 78 -22.01 12.25 -2.40
CA THR A 78 -21.10 12.97 -3.29
C THR A 78 -20.62 12.06 -4.43
N PRO A 79 -20.81 12.45 -5.71
CA PRO A 79 -20.42 11.64 -6.87
C PRO A 79 -18.91 11.80 -7.15
N TYR A 80 -18.07 11.31 -6.24
CA TYR A 80 -16.63 11.32 -6.42
C TYR A 80 -16.21 10.60 -7.71
N ASP A 81 -15.31 11.21 -8.47
CA ASP A 81 -14.68 10.53 -9.60
C ASP A 81 -13.79 9.38 -9.11
N LEU A 82 -13.12 9.61 -7.97
CA LEU A 82 -12.20 8.65 -7.37
C LEU A 82 -12.25 8.70 -5.83
N VAL A 83 -12.41 7.55 -5.21
CA VAL A 83 -12.17 7.35 -3.78
C VAL A 83 -10.89 6.54 -3.62
N ILE A 84 -9.87 7.12 -2.98
CA ILE A 84 -8.58 6.48 -2.72
C ILE A 84 -8.58 5.97 -1.27
N VAL A 85 -8.42 4.67 -1.08
CA VAL A 85 -8.37 4.04 0.25
C VAL A 85 -6.92 3.69 0.58
N THR A 86 -6.31 4.42 1.52
CA THR A 86 -4.92 4.25 1.97
C THR A 86 -4.82 3.70 3.40
N LEU A 87 -5.85 3.00 3.83
CA LEU A 87 -5.89 2.29 5.11
C LEU A 87 -5.18 0.94 4.99
N LEU A 88 -4.86 0.33 6.11
CA LEU A 88 -4.37 -1.05 6.11
C LEU A 88 -5.53 -2.01 5.81
N SER A 89 -5.24 -3.13 5.14
CA SER A 89 -6.25 -4.10 4.68
C SER A 89 -7.22 -4.53 5.78
N HIS A 90 -6.72 -4.80 7.01
CA HIS A 90 -7.55 -5.20 8.14
C HIS A 90 -8.48 -4.09 8.68
N GLN A 91 -8.23 -2.83 8.33
CA GLN A 91 -9.05 -1.68 8.75
C GLN A 91 -10.21 -1.41 7.77
N THR A 92 -10.16 -1.98 6.56
CA THR A 92 -11.14 -1.66 5.51
C THR A 92 -12.49 -2.32 5.72
N GLY A 93 -12.56 -3.42 6.48
CA GLY A 93 -13.80 -4.18 6.68
C GLY A 93 -14.97 -3.33 7.18
N ALA A 94 -14.72 -2.43 8.12
CA ALA A 94 -15.73 -1.52 8.67
C ALA A 94 -16.23 -0.45 7.66
N LEU A 95 -15.46 -0.18 6.62
CA LEU A 95 -15.79 0.83 5.60
C LEU A 95 -16.51 0.24 4.38
N ILE A 96 -16.45 -1.08 4.18
CA ILE A 96 -17.08 -1.73 3.02
C ILE A 96 -18.54 -1.33 2.85
N PRO A 97 -19.41 -1.31 3.89
CA PRO A 97 -20.81 -0.92 3.69
C PRO A 97 -20.97 0.53 3.18
N ALA A 98 -20.17 1.47 3.68
CA ALA A 98 -20.21 2.85 3.19
C ALA A 98 -19.67 2.97 1.75
N LEU A 99 -18.59 2.24 1.42
CA LEU A 99 -18.02 2.19 0.07
C LEU A 99 -18.98 1.54 -0.94
N GLN A 100 -19.79 0.56 -0.52
CA GLN A 100 -20.82 -0.03 -1.35
C GLN A 100 -21.92 0.97 -1.72
N ARG A 101 -22.39 1.76 -0.75
CA ARG A 101 -23.47 2.73 -0.94
C ARG A 101 -23.03 4.02 -1.60
N CYS A 102 -21.73 4.37 -1.53
CA CYS A 102 -21.27 5.66 -2.02
C CYS A 102 -21.46 5.80 -3.55
N ALA A 103 -21.76 7.03 -3.97
CA ALA A 103 -21.96 7.39 -5.38
C ALA A 103 -20.66 7.53 -6.18
N ALA A 104 -19.51 7.10 -5.64
CA ALA A 104 -18.21 7.18 -6.31
C ALA A 104 -18.16 6.33 -7.57
N ARG A 105 -17.53 6.85 -8.63
CA ARG A 105 -17.33 6.14 -9.90
C ARG A 105 -16.26 5.06 -9.81
N CYS A 106 -15.20 5.31 -9.04
CA CYS A 106 -14.11 4.37 -8.83
C CYS A 106 -13.64 4.39 -7.38
N ILE A 107 -13.33 3.21 -6.84
CA ILE A 107 -12.75 3.02 -5.52
C ILE A 107 -11.40 2.33 -5.71
N GLN A 108 -10.33 3.07 -5.44
CA GLN A 108 -8.94 2.65 -5.62
C GLN A 108 -8.35 2.21 -4.28
N PHE A 109 -8.13 0.93 -4.08
CA PHE A 109 -7.48 0.39 -2.90
C PHE A 109 -5.95 0.44 -3.04
N MET A 110 -5.27 1.14 -2.13
CA MET A 110 -3.85 1.44 -2.18
C MET A 110 -3.12 0.81 -0.98
N PHE A 111 -3.14 -0.53 -0.90
CA PHE A 111 -2.51 -1.31 0.17
C PHE A 111 -2.25 -2.76 -0.25
N ASN A 112 -1.43 -3.48 0.53
CA ASN A 112 -1.18 -4.89 0.30
C ASN A 112 -2.42 -5.75 0.61
N THR A 113 -2.75 -6.67 -0.28
CA THR A 113 -3.77 -7.69 -0.05
C THR A 113 -3.42 -9.00 -0.76
N PHE A 114 -3.71 -10.13 -0.11
CA PHE A 114 -3.57 -11.45 -0.72
C PHE A 114 -4.86 -11.91 -1.44
N HIS A 115 -6.01 -11.31 -1.07
CA HIS A 115 -7.34 -11.62 -1.60
C HIS A 115 -8.05 -10.40 -2.21
N PRO A 116 -7.55 -9.83 -3.31
CA PRO A 116 -8.17 -8.67 -3.96
C PRO A 116 -9.60 -8.96 -4.44
N GLU A 117 -9.91 -10.19 -4.84
CA GLU A 117 -11.23 -10.61 -5.30
C GLU A 117 -12.33 -10.45 -4.24
N ARG A 118 -11.99 -10.46 -2.95
CA ARG A 118 -12.98 -10.19 -1.87
C ARG A 118 -13.47 -8.75 -1.94
N LEU A 119 -12.58 -7.81 -2.24
CA LEU A 119 -12.92 -6.40 -2.43
C LEU A 119 -13.69 -6.19 -3.73
N GLN A 120 -13.27 -6.84 -4.83
CA GLN A 120 -14.00 -6.80 -6.10
C GLN A 120 -15.43 -7.33 -5.94
N LYS A 121 -15.60 -8.45 -5.21
CA LYS A 121 -16.94 -9.01 -4.95
C LYS A 121 -17.80 -8.07 -4.09
N ALA A 122 -17.19 -7.37 -3.14
CA ALA A 122 -17.90 -6.46 -2.25
C ALA A 122 -18.32 -5.15 -2.93
N ILE A 123 -17.44 -4.57 -3.76
CA ILE A 123 -17.62 -3.22 -4.35
C ILE A 123 -18.23 -3.28 -5.77
N GLY A 124 -18.02 -4.39 -6.51
CA GLY A 124 -18.24 -4.51 -7.94
C GLY A 124 -16.95 -4.31 -8.72
N VAL A 125 -16.70 -5.18 -9.70
CA VAL A 125 -15.45 -5.21 -10.48
C VAL A 125 -15.22 -3.90 -11.22
N GLU A 126 -16.28 -3.32 -11.79
CA GLU A 126 -16.26 -2.06 -12.58
C GLU A 126 -15.84 -0.85 -11.74
N ARG A 127 -16.17 -0.84 -10.46
CA ARG A 127 -15.89 0.27 -9.54
C ARG A 127 -14.62 0.05 -8.72
N CYS A 128 -14.08 -1.17 -8.72
CA CYS A 128 -12.97 -1.58 -7.88
C CYS A 128 -11.64 -1.50 -8.63
N ALA A 129 -10.73 -0.68 -8.18
CA ALA A 129 -9.38 -0.57 -8.70
C ALA A 129 -8.34 -0.81 -7.60
N PHE A 130 -7.16 -1.23 -8.00
CA PHE A 130 -6.06 -1.54 -7.07
C PHE A 130 -4.80 -0.77 -7.42
N GLY A 131 -3.97 -0.55 -6.40
CA GLY A 131 -2.63 -0.03 -6.58
C GLY A 131 -1.73 -0.35 -5.41
N MET A 132 -0.44 -0.18 -5.63
CA MET A 132 0.59 -0.28 -4.61
C MET A 132 1.37 1.04 -4.57
N PRO A 133 1.32 1.79 -3.45
CA PRO A 133 2.05 3.04 -3.32
C PRO A 133 3.54 2.78 -3.16
N PHE A 134 4.36 3.51 -3.92
CA PHE A 134 5.81 3.56 -3.76
C PHE A 134 6.25 5.00 -3.47
N VAL A 135 5.89 5.49 -2.30
CA VAL A 135 6.29 6.80 -1.78
C VAL A 135 6.83 6.63 -0.37
N GLN A 136 7.86 7.37 -0.03
CA GLN A 136 8.38 7.46 1.33
C GLN A 136 7.83 8.73 1.97
N ALA A 137 7.07 8.59 3.04
CA ALA A 137 6.48 9.75 3.70
C ALA A 137 6.38 9.56 5.22
N VAL A 138 6.51 10.66 5.94
CA VAL A 138 6.36 10.72 7.39
C VAL A 138 5.57 11.99 7.73
N LEU A 139 4.61 11.86 8.61
CA LEU A 139 4.00 13.01 9.29
C LEU A 139 4.78 13.30 10.58
N THR A 140 5.21 14.53 10.73
CA THR A 140 5.85 14.99 11.97
C THR A 140 4.83 15.03 13.13
N VAL A 141 5.30 15.17 14.36
CA VAL A 141 4.43 15.21 15.54
C VAL A 141 3.39 16.36 15.46
N ASP A 142 3.78 17.48 14.87
CA ASP A 142 2.88 18.63 14.62
C ASP A 142 2.01 18.50 13.36
N GLY A 143 2.09 17.36 12.65
CA GLY A 143 1.25 17.02 11.50
C GLY A 143 1.75 17.52 10.16
N ARG A 144 3.01 18.01 10.05
CA ARG A 144 3.60 18.42 8.77
C ARG A 144 4.05 17.22 7.96
N LEU A 145 3.81 17.29 6.65
CA LEU A 145 4.16 16.22 5.73
C LEU A 145 5.61 16.36 5.24
N LYS A 146 6.40 15.31 5.44
CA LYS A 146 7.70 15.12 4.79
C LYS A 146 7.58 13.93 3.86
N ALA A 147 7.62 14.16 2.54
CA ALA A 147 7.50 13.11 1.54
C ALA A 147 8.67 13.14 0.56
N THR A 148 9.12 11.95 0.15
CA THR A 148 10.06 11.72 -0.94
C THR A 148 9.34 10.88 -1.99
N ILE A 149 9.12 11.48 -3.16
CA ILE A 149 8.37 10.89 -4.26
C ILE A 149 9.34 10.53 -5.37
N GLY A 150 9.18 9.34 -5.98
CA GLY A 150 10.02 8.87 -7.06
C GLY A 150 11.46 8.57 -6.68
N ALA A 151 11.74 8.31 -5.38
CA ALA A 151 13.07 7.90 -4.93
C ALA A 151 13.55 6.65 -5.68
N ALA A 152 14.80 6.66 -6.13
CA ALA A 152 15.39 5.57 -6.92
C ALA A 152 14.57 5.17 -8.18
N GLY A 153 13.79 6.09 -8.75
CA GLY A 153 12.95 5.83 -9.92
C GLY A 153 11.70 5.00 -9.63
N GLN A 154 11.35 4.80 -8.35
CA GLN A 154 10.16 4.04 -7.97
C GLN A 154 8.87 4.73 -8.42
N LYS A 155 7.92 3.93 -8.89
CA LYS A 155 6.61 4.39 -9.35
C LYS A 155 5.51 3.68 -8.58
N THR A 156 4.47 4.41 -8.19
CA THR A 156 3.21 3.83 -7.72
C THR A 156 2.61 2.98 -8.83
N ILE A 157 2.24 1.75 -8.53
CA ILE A 157 1.67 0.82 -9.51
C ILE A 157 0.16 0.81 -9.38
N MET A 158 -0.57 0.88 -10.50
CA MET A 158 -2.02 1.04 -10.53
C MET A 158 -2.65 0.19 -11.63
N SER A 159 -3.89 -0.25 -11.42
CA SER A 159 -4.62 -1.14 -12.33
C SER A 159 -5.31 -0.44 -13.52
N GLN A 160 -5.40 0.90 -13.54
CA GLN A 160 -6.14 1.64 -14.55
C GLN A 160 -5.32 2.81 -15.10
N GLN A 161 -5.17 2.87 -16.43
CA GLN A 161 -4.37 3.89 -17.12
C GLN A 161 -4.85 5.31 -16.80
N ARG A 162 -6.16 5.54 -16.74
CA ARG A 162 -6.73 6.86 -16.40
C ARG A 162 -6.14 7.43 -15.10
N TRP A 163 -6.05 6.59 -14.06
CA TRP A 163 -5.52 7.03 -12.76
C TRP A 163 -4.00 7.15 -12.76
N VAL A 164 -3.30 6.33 -13.55
CA VAL A 164 -1.86 6.50 -13.80
C VAL A 164 -1.59 7.89 -14.38
N ASP A 165 -2.38 8.32 -15.36
CA ASP A 165 -2.20 9.62 -16.02
C ASP A 165 -2.49 10.79 -15.06
N VAL A 166 -3.56 10.68 -14.25
CA VAL A 166 -3.92 11.67 -13.22
C VAL A 166 -2.81 11.79 -12.17
N PHE A 167 -2.26 10.67 -11.70
CA PHE A 167 -1.17 10.67 -10.73
C PHE A 167 0.11 11.27 -11.31
N ASN A 168 0.49 10.90 -12.53
CA ASN A 168 1.67 11.45 -13.20
C ASN A 168 1.53 12.98 -13.39
N ALA A 169 0.35 13.46 -13.80
CA ALA A 169 0.07 14.89 -13.94
C ALA A 169 0.16 15.63 -12.59
N ALA A 170 -0.18 14.97 -11.49
CA ALA A 170 -0.06 15.51 -10.14
C ALA A 170 1.35 15.38 -9.53
N GLY A 171 2.36 14.97 -10.30
CA GLY A 171 3.73 14.78 -9.81
C GLY A 171 3.93 13.55 -8.92
N LEU A 172 3.04 12.57 -9.04
CA LEU A 172 3.12 11.25 -8.40
C LEU A 172 3.50 10.21 -9.46
N PRO A 173 4.78 9.88 -9.66
CA PRO A 173 5.18 8.88 -10.65
C PRO A 173 4.39 7.59 -10.51
N ALA A 174 3.67 7.21 -11.55
CA ALA A 174 2.84 6.02 -11.57
C ALA A 174 3.05 5.20 -12.85
N ALA A 175 2.76 3.90 -12.79
CA ALA A 175 2.83 2.97 -13.92
C ALA A 175 1.64 2.01 -13.89
N LEU A 176 1.20 1.60 -15.07
CA LEU A 176 0.13 0.63 -15.24
C LEU A 176 0.64 -0.79 -14.95
N GLU A 177 -0.18 -1.55 -14.23
CA GLU A 177 -0.06 -3.00 -14.09
C GLU A 177 -1.40 -3.64 -14.49
N HIS A 178 -1.37 -4.43 -15.55
CA HIS A 178 -2.57 -5.00 -16.16
C HIS A 178 -3.26 -6.04 -15.27
N ASP A 179 -2.48 -6.84 -14.56
CA ASP A 179 -3.01 -7.82 -13.61
C ASP A 179 -2.61 -7.47 -12.17
N MET A 180 -3.10 -6.31 -11.74
CA MET A 180 -2.83 -5.80 -10.39
C MET A 180 -3.33 -6.74 -9.27
N PRO A 181 -4.49 -7.44 -9.41
CA PRO A 181 -4.92 -8.45 -8.46
C PRO A 181 -3.89 -9.57 -8.26
N LEU A 182 -3.40 -10.17 -9.33
CA LEU A 182 -2.37 -11.20 -9.26
C LEU A 182 -1.02 -10.65 -8.80
N TRP A 183 -0.69 -9.42 -9.24
CA TRP A 183 0.52 -8.73 -8.81
C TRP A 183 0.56 -8.55 -7.28
N LEU A 184 -0.56 -8.09 -6.66
CA LEU A 184 -0.69 -7.92 -5.21
C LEU A 184 -0.60 -9.25 -4.47
N ARG A 185 -1.31 -10.29 -4.94
CA ARG A 185 -1.23 -11.63 -4.37
C ARG A 185 0.21 -12.14 -4.32
N CYS A 186 0.96 -11.98 -5.41
CA CYS A 186 2.37 -12.38 -5.48
C CYS A 186 3.32 -11.41 -4.77
N HIS A 187 2.87 -10.18 -4.44
CA HIS A 187 3.68 -9.20 -3.71
C HIS A 187 3.60 -9.41 -2.20
N ALA A 188 2.46 -9.81 -1.69
CA ALA A 188 2.21 -9.96 -0.25
C ALA A 188 3.27 -10.83 0.48
N PRO A 189 3.68 -12.02 -0.02
CA PRO A 189 4.74 -12.82 0.62
C PRO A 189 6.08 -12.08 0.72
N LEU A 190 6.45 -11.33 -0.31
CA LEU A 190 7.72 -10.59 -0.35
C LEU A 190 7.65 -9.38 0.60
N CYS A 191 6.53 -8.69 0.63
CA CYS A 191 6.30 -7.59 1.56
C CYS A 191 6.46 -8.07 3.02
N VAL A 192 5.77 -9.16 3.39
CA VAL A 192 5.92 -9.78 4.71
C VAL A 192 7.37 -10.14 5.01
N ALA A 193 8.08 -10.77 4.08
CA ALA A 193 9.47 -11.18 4.31
C ALA A 193 10.42 -9.99 4.48
N PHE A 194 10.29 -8.95 3.64
CA PHE A 194 11.14 -7.76 3.72
C PHE A 194 10.88 -6.97 5.00
N GLU A 195 9.65 -6.80 5.40
CA GLU A 195 9.30 -6.13 6.66
C GLU A 195 9.74 -6.96 7.87
N SER A 196 9.48 -8.28 7.89
CA SER A 196 9.86 -9.17 9.00
C SER A 196 11.38 -9.24 9.17
N VAL A 197 12.15 -9.33 8.07
CA VAL A 197 13.62 -9.30 8.16
C VAL A 197 14.14 -7.94 8.63
N SER A 198 13.44 -6.85 8.30
CA SER A 198 13.78 -5.50 8.76
C SER A 198 13.51 -5.35 10.26
N VAL A 199 12.35 -5.81 10.75
CA VAL A 199 12.02 -5.84 12.18
C VAL A 199 13.06 -6.64 12.99
N ALA A 200 13.40 -7.84 12.50
CA ALA A 200 14.44 -8.67 13.13
C ALA A 200 15.81 -7.96 13.12
N GLY A 201 16.14 -7.28 12.03
CA GLY A 201 17.37 -6.52 11.89
C GLY A 201 17.47 -5.32 12.82
N GLU A 202 16.38 -4.59 13.03
CA GLU A 202 16.32 -3.47 13.99
C GLU A 202 16.42 -3.97 15.43
N ARG A 203 15.70 -5.04 15.79
CA ARG A 203 15.81 -5.65 17.12
C ARG A 203 17.25 -6.05 17.47
N ARG A 204 18.02 -6.54 16.48
CA ARG A 204 19.42 -6.92 16.64
C ARG A 204 20.41 -5.77 16.43
N ARG A 205 19.97 -4.59 16.04
CA ARG A 205 20.80 -3.41 15.77
C ARG A 205 21.89 -3.57 14.70
N GLY A 206 21.89 -4.68 13.93
CA GLY A 206 22.96 -4.96 12.96
C GLY A 206 22.53 -5.87 11.79
N GLY A 207 21.25 -6.15 11.67
CA GLY A 207 20.71 -7.06 10.67
C GLY A 207 20.20 -8.36 11.28
N ALA A 208 19.32 -9.02 10.56
CA ALA A 208 18.75 -10.30 10.97
C ALA A 208 19.81 -11.41 11.04
N SER A 209 19.58 -12.42 11.87
CA SER A 209 20.41 -13.64 11.88
C SER A 209 20.20 -14.45 10.60
N TRP A 210 21.15 -15.33 10.30
CA TRP A 210 21.02 -16.26 9.17
C TRP A 210 19.81 -17.16 9.32
N GLY A 211 19.53 -17.65 10.54
CA GLY A 211 18.36 -18.49 10.85
C GLY A 211 17.03 -17.78 10.56
N GLU A 212 16.90 -16.50 10.97
CA GLU A 212 15.72 -15.68 10.68
C GLU A 212 15.54 -15.48 9.17
N ALA A 213 16.60 -15.17 8.44
CA ALA A 213 16.54 -15.04 6.98
C ALA A 213 16.15 -16.34 6.29
N LEU A 214 16.65 -17.48 6.78
CA LEU A 214 16.32 -18.80 6.23
C LEU A 214 14.85 -19.18 6.47
N VAL A 215 14.31 -18.88 7.65
CA VAL A 215 12.87 -19.07 7.94
C VAL A 215 12.01 -18.26 6.99
N LEU A 216 12.34 -16.99 6.78
CA LEU A 216 11.60 -16.12 5.85
C LEU A 216 11.71 -16.59 4.40
N ALA A 217 12.88 -17.07 3.96
CA ALA A 217 13.06 -17.63 2.62
C ALA A 217 12.19 -18.89 2.39
N ARG A 218 12.08 -19.78 3.38
CA ARG A 218 11.16 -20.94 3.33
C ARG A 218 9.70 -20.47 3.25
N GLY A 219 9.33 -19.47 4.04
CA GLY A 219 7.99 -18.87 4.01
C GLY A 219 7.62 -18.26 2.68
N ILE A 220 8.57 -17.57 1.99
CA ILE A 220 8.38 -17.07 0.62
C ILE A 220 8.08 -18.24 -0.33
N HIS A 221 8.86 -19.30 -0.30
CA HIS A 221 8.66 -20.47 -1.16
C HIS A 221 7.33 -21.17 -0.88
N ALA A 222 6.99 -21.38 0.39
CA ALA A 222 5.71 -21.95 0.80
C ALA A 222 4.53 -21.08 0.33
N SER A 223 4.64 -19.75 0.43
CA SER A 223 3.62 -18.83 -0.06
C SER A 223 3.46 -18.86 -1.58
N PHE A 224 4.55 -18.97 -2.34
CA PHE A 224 4.47 -19.13 -3.80
C PHE A 224 3.91 -20.50 -4.19
N GLN A 225 4.17 -21.56 -3.42
CA GLN A 225 3.52 -22.85 -3.61
C GLN A 225 2.02 -22.75 -3.33
N LEU A 226 1.60 -22.04 -2.27
CA LEU A 226 0.19 -21.75 -2.00
C LEU A 226 -0.47 -21.04 -3.17
N ILE A 227 0.16 -19.99 -3.74
CA ILE A 227 -0.36 -19.27 -4.90
C ILE A 227 -0.61 -20.23 -6.08
N LYS A 228 0.33 -21.13 -6.35
CA LYS A 228 0.18 -22.16 -7.39
C LYS A 228 -0.94 -23.16 -7.05
N ALA A 229 -1.05 -23.58 -5.81
CA ALA A 229 -2.10 -24.49 -5.34
C ALA A 229 -3.50 -23.86 -5.43
N LEU A 230 -3.60 -22.53 -5.39
CA LEU A 230 -4.83 -21.77 -5.62
C LEU A 230 -5.14 -21.60 -7.12
N GLY A 231 -4.35 -22.20 -8.03
CA GLY A 231 -4.54 -22.12 -9.47
C GLY A 231 -3.93 -20.90 -10.16
N TYR A 232 -3.09 -20.13 -9.48
CA TYR A 232 -2.45 -18.95 -10.07
C TYR A 232 -0.99 -19.21 -10.43
N ASN A 233 -0.49 -18.52 -11.45
CA ASN A 233 0.94 -18.48 -11.75
C ASN A 233 1.62 -17.33 -10.97
N VAL A 234 2.88 -17.55 -10.55
CA VAL A 234 3.65 -16.48 -9.91
C VAL A 234 3.96 -15.39 -10.95
N TYR A 235 3.62 -14.15 -10.61
CA TYR A 235 3.68 -12.98 -11.49
C TYR A 235 4.17 -11.73 -10.74
N PRO A 236 4.87 -10.78 -11.37
CA PRO A 236 5.49 -10.84 -12.71
C PRO A 236 6.77 -11.67 -12.75
N GLY A 237 7.46 -11.71 -13.91
CA GLY A 237 8.63 -12.55 -14.13
C GLY A 237 9.73 -12.44 -13.08
N GLN A 238 9.97 -11.24 -12.52
CA GLN A 238 10.95 -11.06 -11.43
C GLN A 238 10.60 -11.86 -10.17
N LYS A 239 9.32 -11.91 -9.78
CA LYS A 239 8.87 -12.72 -8.64
C LYS A 239 8.93 -14.21 -8.96
N LYS A 240 8.70 -14.58 -10.23
CA LYS A 240 8.89 -15.96 -10.72
C LYS A 240 10.35 -16.40 -10.58
N LEU A 241 11.32 -15.51 -10.83
CA LEU A 241 12.74 -15.81 -10.60
C LEU A 241 13.02 -16.12 -9.13
N ILE A 242 12.49 -15.28 -8.20
CA ILE A 242 12.62 -15.54 -6.75
C ILE A 242 11.99 -16.87 -6.36
N ALA A 243 10.81 -17.18 -6.91
CA ALA A 243 10.14 -18.46 -6.66
C ALA A 243 10.92 -19.67 -7.17
N GLY A 244 11.77 -19.52 -8.18
CA GLY A 244 12.63 -20.55 -8.74
C GLY A 244 14.05 -20.60 -8.14
N CYS A 245 14.45 -19.58 -7.36
CA CYS A 245 15.78 -19.55 -6.74
C CYS A 245 15.89 -20.57 -5.60
N PRO A 246 17.07 -21.19 -5.39
CA PRO A 246 17.31 -21.97 -4.18
C PRO A 246 17.08 -21.16 -2.90
N THR A 247 16.49 -21.79 -1.88
CA THR A 247 16.16 -21.15 -0.60
C THR A 247 17.36 -20.44 0.05
N MET A 248 18.55 -21.01 -0.08
CA MET A 248 19.78 -20.41 0.46
C MET A 248 20.14 -19.08 -0.21
N ILE A 249 19.86 -18.93 -1.52
CA ILE A 249 20.12 -17.67 -2.24
C ILE A 249 19.11 -16.60 -1.78
N VAL A 250 17.83 -16.95 -1.64
CA VAL A 250 16.80 -16.04 -1.11
C VAL A 250 17.13 -15.64 0.32
N ALA A 251 17.57 -16.58 1.15
CA ALA A 251 18.01 -16.30 2.52
C ALA A 251 19.22 -15.34 2.56
N ALA A 252 20.23 -15.56 1.68
CA ALA A 252 21.39 -14.69 1.58
C ALA A 252 21.00 -13.26 1.17
N MET A 253 20.07 -13.12 0.22
CA MET A 253 19.54 -11.83 -0.19
C MET A 253 18.85 -11.11 0.99
N LEU A 254 17.94 -11.78 1.69
CA LEU A 254 17.24 -11.21 2.84
C LEU A 254 18.23 -10.83 3.97
N TRP A 255 19.17 -11.70 4.26
CA TRP A 255 20.22 -11.49 5.24
C TRP A 255 21.07 -10.26 4.92
N PHE A 256 21.50 -10.10 3.68
CA PHE A 256 22.25 -8.93 3.21
C PHE A 256 21.41 -7.64 3.28
N MET A 257 20.19 -7.67 2.75
CA MET A 257 19.28 -6.50 2.74
C MET A 257 18.99 -6.03 4.16
N SER A 258 18.84 -6.94 5.13
CA SER A 258 18.61 -6.59 6.53
C SER A 258 19.77 -5.81 7.18
N ARG A 259 20.96 -5.78 6.57
CA ARG A 259 22.13 -5.00 7.04
C ARG A 259 22.14 -3.58 6.54
N ILE A 260 21.38 -3.29 5.48
CA ILE A 260 21.27 -1.93 4.94
C ILE A 260 20.36 -1.12 5.87
N ARG A 261 20.93 -0.13 6.54
CA ARG A 261 20.21 0.69 7.53
C ARG A 261 18.98 1.38 6.97
N SER A 262 19.10 2.03 5.80
CA SER A 262 17.98 2.70 5.14
C SER A 262 16.84 1.75 4.76
N PHE A 263 17.16 0.51 4.38
CA PHE A 263 16.16 -0.52 4.09
C PHE A 263 15.35 -0.88 5.35
N ARG A 264 16.03 -1.09 6.48
CA ARG A 264 15.36 -1.39 7.76
C ARG A 264 14.49 -0.25 8.24
N GLU A 265 15.02 0.98 8.24
CA GLU A 265 14.29 2.17 8.73
C GLU A 265 12.99 2.42 7.96
N VAL A 266 12.97 2.11 6.67
CA VAL A 266 11.77 2.26 5.82
C VAL A 266 10.75 1.15 6.07
N LEU A 267 11.19 -0.09 6.28
CA LEU A 267 10.32 -1.27 6.29
C LEU A 267 10.00 -1.83 7.68
N ALA A 268 10.71 -1.45 8.74
CA ALA A 268 10.46 -2.01 10.08
C ALA A 268 9.17 -1.53 10.76
N THR A 269 8.26 -0.88 10.05
CA THR A 269 7.07 -0.23 10.61
C THR A 269 5.78 -1.04 10.44
N GLY A 270 5.78 -2.09 9.61
CA GLY A 270 4.59 -2.81 9.16
C GLY A 270 4.21 -4.06 9.97
N LYS A 271 4.67 -4.23 11.20
CA LYS A 271 4.45 -5.47 11.99
C LYS A 271 2.99 -5.93 12.01
N VAL A 272 2.05 -5.03 12.23
CA VAL A 272 0.61 -5.36 12.31
C VAL A 272 0.08 -5.82 10.95
N GLU A 273 0.48 -5.14 9.87
CA GLU A 273 0.10 -5.48 8.50
C GLU A 273 0.65 -6.85 8.10
N CYS A 274 1.92 -7.13 8.44
CA CYS A 274 2.55 -8.42 8.18
C CYS A 274 1.81 -9.57 8.88
N CYS A 275 1.46 -9.41 10.16
CA CYS A 275 0.71 -10.42 10.88
C CYS A 275 -0.65 -10.67 10.21
N ALA A 276 -1.37 -9.61 9.84
CA ALA A 276 -2.66 -9.75 9.16
C ALA A 276 -2.54 -10.42 7.78
N LEU A 277 -1.51 -10.09 6.99
CA LEU A 277 -1.26 -10.72 5.70
C LEU A 277 -0.91 -12.21 5.84
N VAL A 278 -0.10 -12.58 6.83
CA VAL A 278 0.20 -13.99 7.13
C VAL A 278 -1.06 -14.74 7.50
N ASP A 279 -1.94 -14.18 8.37
CA ASP A 279 -3.19 -14.81 8.75
C ASP A 279 -4.11 -15.03 7.54
N VAL A 280 -4.18 -14.06 6.64
CA VAL A 280 -4.94 -14.19 5.39
C VAL A 280 -4.36 -15.28 4.49
N MET A 281 -3.04 -15.38 4.34
CA MET A 281 -2.38 -16.45 3.57
C MET A 281 -2.65 -17.83 4.18
N VAL A 282 -2.58 -17.96 5.50
CA VAL A 282 -2.87 -19.19 6.21
C VAL A 282 -4.31 -19.64 5.99
N THR A 283 -5.28 -18.73 6.09
CA THR A 283 -6.70 -19.06 5.86
C THR A 283 -7.03 -19.38 4.41
N ALA A 284 -6.17 -18.97 3.46
CA ALA A 284 -6.31 -19.29 2.05
C ALA A 284 -5.77 -20.67 1.67
N THR A 285 -5.13 -21.39 2.60
CA THR A 285 -4.51 -22.68 2.32
C THR A 285 -5.56 -23.71 1.90
N PRO A 286 -5.44 -24.33 0.73
CA PRO A 286 -6.37 -25.38 0.31
C PRO A 286 -6.20 -26.63 1.19
N HIS A 287 -7.25 -27.46 1.28
CA HIS A 287 -7.31 -28.65 2.16
C HIS A 287 -6.30 -29.77 1.82
N ALA A 288 -5.60 -29.68 0.69
CA ALA A 288 -4.63 -30.68 0.26
C ALA A 288 -3.22 -30.41 0.84
N ASN A 289 -2.75 -31.25 1.72
CA ASN A 289 -1.43 -31.22 2.36
C ASN A 289 -1.07 -29.90 3.08
N PRO A 290 -1.93 -29.34 3.93
CA PRO A 290 -1.78 -28.00 4.44
C PRO A 290 -0.68 -27.85 5.51
N ALA A 291 -0.29 -28.91 6.20
CA ALA A 291 0.51 -28.81 7.42
C ALA A 291 1.93 -28.24 7.21
N VAL A 292 2.63 -28.64 6.16
CA VAL A 292 4.02 -28.19 5.91
C VAL A 292 4.04 -26.75 5.37
N ILE A 293 3.13 -26.43 4.48
CA ILE A 293 3.00 -25.08 3.88
C ILE A 293 2.58 -24.06 4.94
N VAL A 294 1.62 -24.40 5.78
CA VAL A 294 1.09 -23.53 6.84
C VAL A 294 2.16 -23.15 7.85
N SER A 295 2.95 -24.09 8.32
CA SER A 295 3.98 -23.82 9.35
C SER A 295 5.04 -22.82 8.87
N ASP A 296 5.51 -22.95 7.62
CA ASP A 296 6.51 -22.05 7.06
C ASP A 296 5.94 -20.64 6.80
N ILE A 297 4.66 -20.54 6.38
CA ILE A 297 3.97 -19.26 6.22
C ILE A 297 3.75 -18.60 7.58
N GLN A 298 3.30 -19.33 8.59
CA GLN A 298 3.09 -18.81 9.95
C GLN A 298 4.40 -18.29 10.57
N ALA A 299 5.52 -18.97 10.30
CA ALA A 299 6.83 -18.59 10.79
C ALA A 299 7.36 -17.26 10.21
N MET A 300 6.72 -16.71 9.16
CA MET A 300 7.08 -15.39 8.61
C MET A 300 6.61 -14.22 9.50
N LYS A 301 5.73 -14.45 10.47
CA LYS A 301 5.28 -13.35 11.36
C LYS A 301 6.45 -12.70 12.07
N PRO A 302 6.54 -11.37 12.08
CA PRO A 302 7.58 -10.66 12.80
C PRO A 302 7.40 -10.87 14.32
N SER A 303 8.45 -11.27 14.98
CA SER A 303 8.50 -11.53 16.43
C SER A 303 8.76 -10.25 17.25
#